data_9cb2b201d2bb64c4959b4f2b8d0544e4
#
_entry.id   9cb2b201d2bb64c4959b4f2b8d0544e4
#
_cell.length_a   1.000
_cell.length_b   1.000
_cell.length_c   1.000
_cell.angle_alpha   90.00
_cell.angle_beta   90.00
_cell.angle_gamma   90.00
#
_symmetry.space_group_name_H-M   'P 1'
#
loop_
_entity.id
_entity.type
_entity.pdbx_description
1 polymer ?
#
loop_
_entity_poly.entity_id
_entity_poly.type
_entity_poly.pdbx_seq_one_letter_code
_entity_poly.pdbx_strand_id
1 'polypeptide(L)'
;ISEETPHRIKGLAAGTYTLTEDRAPRGYAVAETITFTLTDSLEVQQVVMNDEQIQVQISKKDITGQEELPGAALEVRAADGTLMDAWISAKEPHLLKLAAGSYTLTEVAAPEKYAKAETISFEVRDDSVLQKVEMRDAPIQVQISKQDITTEKELPGAQLTVRDSEGTVIADWTSTEEPHYLNLAAGTYTLTEIAAPSGYCKAETVTFEVTDTAEIQKVIMYDKPIEVEISKQDITDSKELPGALLTVCDTDGNEIDRWYSGEEPHRIPIACGTYILTEIAAPDYYATAESITFEVKETGEVQKVVMKDAPLQVEISKKTITGEEELPGAVLRVSDLEGKVLETWISEKEPHRIRLKKGTYELTEITAPQGYEVAETIRFTVEDTMEVQKVTMYDKPLPE
;
A
#
# COMPACT_ATOMS: atom_id res chain seq x y z
N ILE A 1 16.19 -62.69 39.44
CA ILE A 1 15.68 -62.24 38.14
C ILE A 1 14.51 -63.17 37.83
N SER A 2 13.35 -62.57 37.45
CA SER A 2 12.18 -63.30 36.97
C SER A 2 12.46 -63.96 35.61
N GLU A 3 11.89 -65.18 35.42
CA GLU A 3 12.00 -66.01 34.22
C GLU A 3 10.59 -66.31 33.70
N GLU A 4 10.52 -67.01 32.60
CA GLU A 4 9.23 -67.46 31.99
C GLU A 4 8.44 -68.45 32.89
N THR A 5 9.09 -69.00 33.87
CA THR A 5 8.45 -69.94 34.85
C THR A 5 8.45 -69.30 36.24
N PRO A 6 7.37 -69.57 37.06
CA PRO A 6 7.33 -69.05 38.40
C PRO A 6 8.50 -69.53 39.26
N HIS A 7 9.13 -68.64 40.00
CA HIS A 7 10.20 -68.92 40.95
C HIS A 7 9.60 -69.61 42.18
N ARG A 8 10.23 -70.73 42.64
CA ARG A 8 9.78 -71.50 43.81
C ARG A 8 10.75 -71.33 44.97
N ILE A 9 10.27 -70.77 46.07
CA ILE A 9 10.98 -70.70 47.34
C ILE A 9 10.53 -71.84 48.26
N LYS A 10 11.48 -72.56 48.84
CA LYS A 10 11.24 -73.66 49.74
C LYS A 10 11.74 -73.31 51.14
N GLY A 11 11.06 -73.87 52.18
CA GLY A 11 11.53 -73.71 53.56
C GLY A 11 11.24 -72.43 54.26
N LEU A 12 10.30 -71.65 53.73
CA LEU A 12 9.79 -70.47 54.46
C LEU A 12 8.80 -70.93 55.55
N ALA A 13 8.90 -70.37 56.76
CA ALA A 13 7.95 -70.65 57.85
C ALA A 13 6.63 -69.90 57.62
N ALA A 14 5.55 -70.29 58.30
CA ALA A 14 4.35 -69.48 58.32
C ALA A 14 4.64 -68.13 58.90
N GLY A 15 4.18 -67.09 58.26
CA GLY A 15 4.48 -65.67 58.61
C GLY A 15 4.17 -64.70 57.51
N THR A 16 4.36 -63.40 57.79
CA THR A 16 4.13 -62.32 56.85
C THR A 16 5.46 -61.92 56.20
N TYR A 17 5.44 -61.80 54.89
CA TYR A 17 6.60 -61.47 54.04
C TYR A 17 6.28 -60.33 53.11
N THR A 18 7.31 -59.64 52.65
CA THR A 18 7.22 -58.67 51.58
C THR A 18 7.98 -59.16 50.35
N LEU A 19 7.39 -58.96 49.18
CA LEU A 19 8.04 -59.12 47.90
C LEU A 19 8.23 -57.73 47.27
N THR A 20 9.46 -57.35 47.02
CA THR A 20 9.84 -56.06 46.43
C THR A 20 10.57 -56.31 45.11
N GLU A 21 10.22 -55.56 44.11
CA GLU A 21 10.94 -55.51 42.89
C GLU A 21 12.03 -54.45 42.94
N ASP A 22 13.29 -54.82 42.77
CA ASP A 22 14.39 -53.89 42.74
C ASP A 22 14.60 -53.23 41.39
N ARG A 23 14.17 -53.92 40.32
CA ARG A 23 14.33 -53.48 38.94
C ARG A 23 13.32 -54.17 38.04
N ALA A 24 12.49 -53.38 37.36
CA ALA A 24 11.55 -53.87 36.35
C ALA A 24 12.23 -54.25 35.02
N PRO A 25 11.60 -55.07 34.21
CA PRO A 25 11.99 -55.28 32.82
C PRO A 25 11.91 -53.97 32.02
N ARG A 26 12.70 -53.89 30.96
CA ARG A 26 12.75 -52.67 30.12
C ARG A 26 11.35 -52.33 29.56
N GLY A 27 10.86 -51.12 29.81
CA GLY A 27 9.55 -50.59 29.38
C GLY A 27 8.41 -50.89 30.34
N TYR A 28 8.74 -51.38 31.53
CA TYR A 28 7.78 -51.59 32.63
C TYR A 28 8.20 -50.74 33.84
N ALA A 29 7.23 -50.27 34.59
CA ALA A 29 7.42 -49.58 35.85
C ALA A 29 7.72 -50.61 36.95
N VAL A 30 8.57 -50.24 37.92
CA VAL A 30 8.85 -51.04 39.09
C VAL A 30 7.55 -51.26 39.85
N ALA A 31 7.19 -52.51 40.10
CA ALA A 31 5.95 -52.86 40.79
C ALA A 31 5.97 -52.41 42.25
N GLU A 32 4.79 -52.07 42.78
CA GLU A 32 4.69 -51.77 44.21
C GLU A 32 5.00 -53.02 45.04
N THR A 33 5.69 -52.79 46.20
CA THR A 33 5.97 -53.85 47.16
C THR A 33 4.67 -54.47 47.66
N ILE A 34 4.54 -55.78 47.50
CA ILE A 34 3.42 -56.55 48.01
C ILE A 34 3.74 -57.22 49.34
N THR A 35 2.79 -57.20 50.24
CA THR A 35 2.87 -57.91 51.51
C THR A 35 1.94 -59.12 51.42
N PHE A 36 2.44 -60.32 51.76
CA PHE A 36 1.68 -61.53 51.72
C PHE A 36 1.93 -62.40 52.99
N THR A 37 0.96 -63.18 53.37
CA THR A 37 1.08 -64.06 54.52
C THR A 37 1.08 -65.51 54.08
N LEU A 38 2.11 -66.29 54.50
CA LEU A 38 2.14 -67.74 54.37
C LEU A 38 1.48 -68.36 55.55
N THR A 39 0.58 -69.28 55.28
CA THR A 39 -0.09 -70.09 56.31
C THR A 39 0.61 -71.48 56.40
N ASP A 40 0.44 -72.14 57.53
CA ASP A 40 0.93 -73.51 57.74
C ASP A 40 0.08 -74.50 56.90
N SER A 41 0.53 -74.80 55.68
CA SER A 41 -0.17 -75.62 54.68
C SER A 41 0.83 -76.41 53.89
N LEU A 42 0.40 -77.69 53.51
CA LEU A 42 1.18 -78.52 52.58
C LEU A 42 0.97 -78.14 51.11
N GLU A 43 0.05 -77.24 50.82
CA GLU A 43 -0.22 -76.79 49.46
C GLU A 43 0.73 -75.63 49.11
N VAL A 44 1.10 -75.54 47.76
CA VAL A 44 1.91 -74.43 47.26
C VAL A 44 1.07 -73.16 47.25
N GLN A 45 1.44 -72.19 48.01
CA GLN A 45 0.82 -70.87 47.99
C GLN A 45 1.46 -70.06 46.90
N GLN A 46 0.64 -69.29 46.09
CA GLN A 46 1.08 -68.53 44.95
C GLN A 46 0.97 -67.01 45.31
N VAL A 47 2.01 -66.30 44.93
CA VAL A 47 2.06 -64.86 45.02
C VAL A 47 2.38 -64.33 43.65
N VAL A 48 1.62 -63.32 43.15
CA VAL A 48 1.77 -62.73 41.81
C VAL A 48 2.04 -61.27 41.99
N MET A 49 3.11 -60.79 41.36
CA MET A 49 3.46 -59.40 41.20
C MET A 49 3.31 -59.09 39.73
N ASN A 50 2.62 -57.98 39.39
CA ASN A 50 2.41 -57.57 37.99
C ASN A 50 3.07 -56.22 37.77
N ASP A 51 3.80 -56.11 36.64
CA ASP A 51 4.39 -54.88 36.19
C ASP A 51 3.46 -54.21 35.18
N GLU A 52 3.38 -52.92 35.28
CA GLU A 52 2.65 -52.10 34.31
C GLU A 52 3.59 -51.47 33.29
N GLN A 53 3.16 -51.38 32.01
CA GLN A 53 3.96 -50.80 30.96
C GLN A 53 4.02 -49.27 31.11
N ILE A 54 5.22 -48.72 31.00
CA ILE A 54 5.41 -47.26 30.92
C ILE A 54 4.94 -46.80 29.55
N GLN A 55 3.97 -45.93 29.54
CA GLN A 55 3.38 -45.35 28.32
C GLN A 55 3.62 -43.86 28.22
N VAL A 56 4.00 -43.41 27.02
CA VAL A 56 4.16 -41.98 26.69
C VAL A 56 3.26 -41.68 25.50
N GLN A 57 2.41 -40.69 25.67
CA GLN A 57 1.57 -40.11 24.62
C GLN A 57 2.24 -38.90 24.06
N ILE A 58 2.48 -38.90 22.74
CA ILE A 58 3.05 -37.73 22.01
C ILE A 58 1.97 -37.14 21.16
N SER A 59 1.73 -35.83 21.40
CA SER A 59 0.81 -34.99 20.66
C SER A 59 1.59 -34.04 19.78
N LYS A 60 1.19 -33.91 18.50
CA LYS A 60 1.66 -32.93 17.56
C LYS A 60 0.54 -31.95 17.24
N LYS A 61 0.70 -30.65 17.55
CA LYS A 61 -0.38 -29.66 17.43
C LYS A 61 0.07 -28.39 16.73
N ASP A 62 -0.89 -27.62 16.25
CA ASP A 62 -0.71 -26.21 15.89
C ASP A 62 -0.56 -25.35 17.14
N ILE A 63 0.24 -24.26 17.10
CA ILE A 63 0.41 -23.36 18.25
C ILE A 63 -0.88 -22.68 18.71
N THR A 64 -1.86 -22.55 17.81
CA THR A 64 -3.16 -21.89 18.06
C THR A 64 -4.26 -22.90 18.37
N GLY A 65 -4.08 -24.18 17.98
CA GLY A 65 -5.09 -25.22 18.01
C GLY A 65 -5.02 -26.12 19.24
N GLN A 66 -6.11 -26.85 19.45
CA GLN A 66 -6.20 -27.94 20.44
C GLN A 66 -6.18 -29.32 19.77
N GLU A 67 -6.39 -29.36 18.45
CA GLU A 67 -6.45 -30.56 17.67
C GLU A 67 -5.07 -31.08 17.26
N GLU A 68 -4.95 -32.38 17.04
CA GLU A 68 -3.74 -33.00 16.50
C GLU A 68 -3.48 -32.49 15.08
N LEU A 69 -2.21 -32.18 14.78
CA LEU A 69 -1.71 -31.74 13.47
C LEU A 69 -1.11 -32.93 12.71
N PRO A 70 -1.81 -33.47 11.71
CA PRO A 70 -1.32 -34.59 10.92
C PRO A 70 -0.27 -34.16 9.88
N GLY A 71 0.61 -35.12 9.50
CA GLY A 71 1.55 -34.94 8.39
C GLY A 71 2.98 -34.63 8.79
N ALA A 72 3.29 -34.37 10.07
CA ALA A 72 4.65 -34.21 10.55
C ALA A 72 5.39 -35.53 10.61
N ALA A 73 6.61 -35.62 10.08
CA ALA A 73 7.51 -36.77 10.28
C ALA A 73 8.29 -36.58 11.57
N LEU A 74 8.05 -37.44 12.54
CA LEU A 74 8.59 -37.38 13.89
C LEU A 74 9.47 -38.59 14.20
N GLU A 75 10.51 -38.40 15.02
CA GLU A 75 11.31 -39.45 15.57
C GLU A 75 11.61 -39.24 17.05
N VAL A 76 11.66 -40.34 17.80
CA VAL A 76 12.15 -40.34 19.18
C VAL A 76 13.45 -41.13 19.26
N ARG A 77 14.46 -40.49 19.90
CA ARG A 77 15.76 -41.12 20.16
C ARG A 77 16.09 -41.13 21.65
N ALA A 78 16.76 -42.20 22.08
CA ALA A 78 17.34 -42.27 23.42
C ALA A 78 18.57 -41.38 23.53
N ALA A 79 19.06 -41.14 24.76
CA ALA A 79 20.22 -40.30 25.06
C ALA A 79 21.52 -40.74 24.36
N ASP A 80 21.63 -42.01 24.01
CA ASP A 80 22.78 -42.57 23.25
C ASP A 80 22.60 -42.43 21.72
N GLY A 81 21.53 -41.77 21.25
CA GLY A 81 21.22 -41.57 19.84
C GLY A 81 20.45 -42.72 19.20
N THR A 82 20.16 -43.82 19.91
CA THR A 82 19.40 -44.95 19.40
C THR A 82 17.99 -44.53 19.01
N LEU A 83 17.56 -44.85 17.77
CA LEU A 83 16.20 -44.60 17.30
C LEU A 83 15.24 -45.54 18.04
N MET A 84 14.26 -44.97 18.73
CA MET A 84 13.24 -45.71 19.44
C MET A 84 11.98 -45.91 18.60
N ASP A 85 11.55 -44.88 17.89
CA ASP A 85 10.41 -44.91 16.97
C ASP A 85 10.48 -43.73 15.96
N ALA A 86 9.82 -43.92 14.80
CA ALA A 86 9.64 -42.91 13.79
C ALA A 86 8.27 -43.10 13.11
N TRP A 87 7.49 -42.02 13.00
CA TRP A 87 6.13 -42.09 12.45
C TRP A 87 5.74 -40.74 11.78
N ILE A 88 4.61 -40.76 11.09
CA ILE A 88 3.93 -39.58 10.59
C ILE A 88 2.79 -39.24 11.56
N SER A 89 2.70 -38.00 12.04
CA SER A 89 1.62 -37.55 12.93
C SER A 89 0.25 -37.71 12.25
N ALA A 90 -0.75 -38.05 13.05
CA ALA A 90 -2.12 -38.33 12.62
C ALA A 90 -3.11 -37.44 13.43
N LYS A 91 -4.41 -37.70 13.25
CA LYS A 91 -5.48 -36.99 14.00
C LYS A 91 -5.60 -37.47 15.46
N GLU A 92 -4.85 -38.49 15.84
CA GLU A 92 -4.80 -39.01 17.20
C GLU A 92 -3.36 -38.95 17.71
N PRO A 93 -3.15 -38.74 19.01
CA PRO A 93 -1.83 -38.80 19.61
C PRO A 93 -1.17 -40.15 19.40
N HIS A 94 0.15 -40.15 19.27
CA HIS A 94 0.94 -41.35 19.13
C HIS A 94 1.33 -41.94 20.51
N LEU A 95 1.11 -43.25 20.71
CA LEU A 95 1.44 -43.92 21.97
C LEU A 95 2.72 -44.76 21.80
N LEU A 96 3.68 -44.48 22.67
CA LEU A 96 4.95 -45.19 22.76
C LEU A 96 5.10 -45.95 24.07
N LYS A 97 5.85 -47.05 24.02
CA LYS A 97 6.29 -47.81 25.19
C LYS A 97 7.78 -47.57 25.34
N LEU A 98 8.17 -46.85 26.38
CA LEU A 98 9.57 -46.48 26.62
C LEU A 98 10.01 -46.91 28.02
N ALA A 99 11.28 -47.22 28.22
CA ALA A 99 11.87 -47.38 29.52
C ALA A 99 12.07 -45.99 30.19
N ALA A 100 12.17 -45.96 31.51
CA ALA A 100 12.55 -44.76 32.21
C ALA A 100 13.92 -44.23 31.70
N GLY A 101 14.05 -42.96 31.46
CA GLY A 101 15.27 -42.33 30.92
C GLY A 101 15.01 -41.05 30.13
N SER A 102 16.09 -40.51 29.58
CA SER A 102 16.04 -39.24 28.80
C SER A 102 15.96 -39.54 27.30
N TYR A 103 15.11 -38.77 26.62
CA TYR A 103 14.81 -38.92 25.18
C TYR A 103 14.76 -37.56 24.51
N THR A 104 14.89 -37.55 23.18
CA THR A 104 14.65 -36.41 22.32
C THR A 104 13.53 -36.75 21.36
N LEU A 105 12.59 -35.79 21.15
CA LEU A 105 11.59 -35.79 20.09
C LEU A 105 12.00 -34.77 19.05
N THR A 106 12.25 -35.25 17.83
CA THR A 106 12.69 -34.39 16.71
C THR A 106 11.67 -34.49 15.59
N GLU A 107 11.30 -33.32 15.05
CA GLU A 107 10.58 -33.24 13.80
C GLU A 107 11.58 -33.31 12.65
N VAL A 108 11.47 -34.34 11.82
CA VAL A 108 12.31 -34.52 10.63
C VAL A 108 11.80 -33.64 9.48
N ALA A 109 10.47 -33.61 9.30
CA ALA A 109 9.79 -32.76 8.34
C ALA A 109 8.46 -32.26 8.93
N ALA A 110 8.21 -30.96 8.81
CA ALA A 110 6.94 -30.36 9.19
C ALA A 110 5.84 -30.66 8.15
N PRO A 111 4.56 -30.53 8.54
CA PRO A 111 3.47 -30.52 7.58
C PRO A 111 3.57 -29.32 6.63
N GLU A 112 2.98 -29.43 5.47
CA GLU A 112 2.95 -28.32 4.49
C GLU A 112 2.39 -27.04 5.11
N LYS A 113 3.06 -25.90 4.86
CA LYS A 113 2.72 -24.56 5.38
C LYS A 113 2.95 -24.35 6.88
N TYR A 114 3.67 -25.26 7.53
CA TYR A 114 4.10 -25.12 8.92
C TYR A 114 5.61 -25.05 9.02
N ALA A 115 6.09 -24.22 9.92
CA ALA A 115 7.52 -24.14 10.24
C ALA A 115 7.92 -25.32 11.11
N LYS A 116 9.10 -25.90 10.80
CA LYS A 116 9.66 -27.02 11.52
C LYS A 116 9.91 -26.65 12.99
N ALA A 117 9.39 -27.48 13.92
CA ALA A 117 9.59 -27.27 15.33
C ALA A 117 11.04 -27.60 15.76
N GLU A 118 11.48 -26.94 16.82
CA GLU A 118 12.73 -27.29 17.49
C GLU A 118 12.65 -28.65 18.16
N THR A 119 13.79 -29.39 18.21
CA THR A 119 13.90 -30.65 18.94
C THR A 119 13.68 -30.40 20.44
N ILE A 120 12.82 -31.19 21.06
CA ILE A 120 12.57 -31.14 22.49
C ILE A 120 13.16 -32.37 23.18
N SER A 121 13.72 -32.13 24.38
CA SER A 121 14.18 -33.20 25.26
C SER A 121 13.13 -33.43 26.33
N PHE A 122 12.89 -34.71 26.68
CA PHE A 122 11.95 -35.11 27.74
C PHE A 122 12.46 -36.28 28.53
N GLU A 123 12.00 -36.41 29.77
CA GLU A 123 12.31 -37.53 30.63
C GLU A 123 11.09 -38.42 30.81
N VAL A 124 11.29 -39.70 30.69
CA VAL A 124 10.31 -40.74 31.00
C VAL A 124 10.57 -41.21 32.41
N ARG A 125 9.58 -41.08 33.29
CA ARG A 125 9.63 -41.49 34.69
C ARG A 125 9.30 -42.96 34.81
N ASP A 126 9.84 -43.56 35.85
CA ASP A 126 9.56 -44.95 36.24
C ASP A 126 8.24 -45.01 37.05
N ASP A 127 7.14 -44.78 36.33
CA ASP A 127 5.79 -44.90 36.87
C ASP A 127 4.80 -45.42 35.81
N SER A 128 3.68 -45.96 36.25
CA SER A 128 2.63 -46.51 35.34
C SER A 128 1.64 -45.41 34.86
N VAL A 129 1.83 -44.17 35.28
CA VAL A 129 0.96 -43.06 34.87
C VAL A 129 1.26 -42.66 33.43
N LEU A 130 0.22 -42.53 32.58
CA LEU A 130 0.38 -42.09 31.20
C LEU A 130 1.05 -40.71 31.18
N GLN A 131 2.27 -40.63 30.64
CA GLN A 131 3.04 -39.42 30.49
C GLN A 131 2.74 -38.78 29.15
N LYS A 132 2.69 -37.42 29.11
CA LYS A 132 2.31 -36.67 27.92
C LYS A 132 3.43 -35.75 27.50
N VAL A 133 3.75 -35.76 26.20
CA VAL A 133 4.72 -34.88 25.55
C VAL A 133 3.98 -34.20 24.40
N GLU A 134 4.14 -32.90 24.25
CA GLU A 134 3.49 -32.12 23.21
C GLU A 134 4.54 -31.31 22.42
N MET A 135 4.48 -31.38 21.10
CA MET A 135 5.24 -30.58 20.17
C MET A 135 4.28 -29.75 19.33
N ARG A 136 4.61 -28.46 19.15
CA ARG A 136 3.76 -27.50 18.44
C ARG A 136 4.48 -26.89 17.26
N ASP A 137 3.75 -26.74 16.12
CA ASP A 137 4.21 -26.01 14.96
C ASP A 137 3.48 -24.68 14.82
N ALA A 138 4.21 -23.70 14.31
CA ALA A 138 3.63 -22.45 13.88
C ALA A 138 3.39 -22.47 12.36
N PRO A 139 2.27 -21.92 11.87
CA PRO A 139 2.08 -21.77 10.43
C PRO A 139 3.12 -20.76 9.88
N ILE A 140 3.63 -21.04 8.67
CA ILE A 140 4.46 -20.10 7.92
C ILE A 140 3.54 -19.01 7.38
N GLN A 141 3.65 -17.81 7.93
CA GLN A 141 2.80 -16.68 7.56
C GLN A 141 3.55 -15.64 6.74
N VAL A 142 2.90 -15.17 5.69
CA VAL A 142 3.35 -14.03 4.87
C VAL A 142 2.30 -12.93 4.98
N GLN A 143 2.74 -11.74 5.40
CA GLN A 143 1.97 -10.52 5.38
C GLN A 143 2.25 -9.80 4.07
N ILE A 144 1.21 -9.54 3.28
CA ILE A 144 1.28 -8.83 2.01
C ILE A 144 0.60 -7.48 2.16
N SER A 145 1.38 -6.41 1.98
CA SER A 145 0.91 -5.03 2.00
C SER A 145 0.88 -4.47 0.59
N LYS A 146 -0.22 -3.82 0.23
CA LYS A 146 -0.36 -3.01 -0.98
C LYS A 146 -0.39 -1.55 -0.57
N GLN A 147 0.63 -0.76 -0.93
CA GLN A 147 0.81 0.59 -0.39
C GLN A 147 0.98 1.65 -1.47
N ASP A 148 0.53 2.87 -1.17
CA ASP A 148 0.88 4.07 -1.91
C ASP A 148 2.35 4.44 -1.61
N ILE A 149 3.17 4.57 -2.67
CA ILE A 149 4.60 4.85 -2.54
C ILE A 149 4.91 6.21 -1.89
N THR A 150 3.97 7.17 -1.95
CA THR A 150 4.16 8.53 -1.44
C THR A 150 3.79 8.67 0.03
N THR A 151 2.79 7.92 0.49
CA THR A 151 2.25 8.00 1.85
C THR A 151 2.60 6.81 2.72
N GLU A 152 3.07 5.71 2.11
CA GLU A 152 3.35 4.41 2.75
C GLU A 152 2.12 3.81 3.48
N LYS A 153 0.91 4.27 3.14
CA LYS A 153 -0.33 3.73 3.68
C LYS A 153 -0.85 2.60 2.82
N GLU A 154 -1.59 1.67 3.46
CA GLU A 154 -2.30 0.62 2.73
C GLU A 154 -3.23 1.25 1.70
N LEU A 155 -3.23 0.66 0.49
CA LEU A 155 -3.95 1.13 -0.68
C LEU A 155 -5.06 0.14 -1.05
N PRO A 156 -6.32 0.44 -0.74
CA PRO A 156 -7.44 -0.43 -1.08
C PRO A 156 -7.80 -0.38 -2.56
N GLY A 157 -8.39 -1.47 -3.07
CA GLY A 157 -8.98 -1.55 -4.40
C GLY A 157 -8.10 -2.17 -5.49
N ALA A 158 -6.84 -2.52 -5.21
CA ALA A 158 -5.99 -3.27 -6.13
C ALA A 158 -6.43 -4.73 -6.23
N GLN A 159 -6.52 -5.27 -7.43
CA GLN A 159 -6.74 -6.70 -7.65
C GLN A 159 -5.40 -7.43 -7.72
N LEU A 160 -5.14 -8.30 -6.75
CA LEU A 160 -3.86 -8.96 -6.54
C LEU A 160 -4.00 -10.47 -6.69
N THR A 161 -2.95 -11.12 -7.21
CA THR A 161 -2.85 -12.57 -7.28
C THR A 161 -1.46 -13.03 -6.86
N VAL A 162 -1.40 -14.12 -6.08
CA VAL A 162 -0.16 -14.83 -5.76
C VAL A 162 -0.15 -16.17 -6.51
N ARG A 163 0.98 -16.46 -7.15
CA ARG A 163 1.24 -17.73 -7.85
C ARG A 163 2.50 -18.38 -7.31
N ASP A 164 2.52 -19.72 -7.33
CA ASP A 164 3.72 -20.50 -7.06
C ASP A 164 4.69 -20.50 -8.25
N SER A 165 5.81 -21.21 -8.10
CA SER A 165 6.83 -21.37 -9.14
C SER A 165 6.36 -22.12 -10.40
N GLU A 166 5.25 -22.87 -10.31
CA GLU A 166 4.64 -23.59 -11.43
C GLU A 166 3.58 -22.74 -12.15
N GLY A 167 3.29 -21.53 -11.61
CA GLY A 167 2.28 -20.61 -12.13
C GLY A 167 0.86 -20.88 -11.62
N THR A 168 0.69 -21.80 -10.66
CA THR A 168 -0.60 -22.10 -10.06
C THR A 168 -1.04 -20.92 -9.19
N VAL A 169 -2.30 -20.49 -9.31
CA VAL A 169 -2.87 -19.45 -8.45
C VAL A 169 -3.06 -20.01 -7.05
N ILE A 170 -2.39 -19.42 -6.08
CA ILE A 170 -2.50 -19.77 -4.66
C ILE A 170 -3.57 -18.91 -3.97
N ALA A 171 -3.62 -17.64 -4.30
CA ALA A 171 -4.61 -16.69 -3.77
C ALA A 171 -4.87 -15.56 -4.77
N ASP A 172 -6.10 -15.07 -4.77
CA ASP A 172 -6.51 -13.83 -5.40
C ASP A 172 -7.43 -13.03 -4.47
N TRP A 173 -7.28 -11.71 -4.43
CA TRP A 173 -8.08 -10.84 -3.56
C TRP A 173 -8.02 -9.39 -4.04
N THR A 174 -8.91 -8.57 -3.47
CA THR A 174 -8.84 -7.11 -3.59
C THR A 174 -8.22 -6.54 -2.32
N SER A 175 -7.21 -5.67 -2.48
CA SER A 175 -6.55 -5.00 -1.34
C SER A 175 -7.53 -4.15 -0.52
N THR A 176 -7.25 -4.03 0.78
CA THR A 176 -8.04 -3.26 1.74
C THR A 176 -7.16 -2.26 2.50
N GLU A 177 -7.70 -1.60 3.51
CA GLU A 177 -6.96 -0.72 4.42
C GLU A 177 -6.03 -1.48 5.38
N GLU A 178 -6.08 -2.84 5.35
CA GLU A 178 -5.27 -3.72 6.18
C GLU A 178 -4.44 -4.67 5.30
N PRO A 179 -3.25 -5.08 5.75
CA PRO A 179 -2.46 -6.09 5.06
C PRO A 179 -3.20 -7.43 4.94
N HIS A 180 -2.91 -8.17 3.88
CA HIS A 180 -3.43 -9.51 3.66
C HIS A 180 -2.46 -10.58 4.17
N TYR A 181 -2.98 -11.61 4.87
CA TYR A 181 -2.17 -12.70 5.43
C TYR A 181 -2.42 -14.00 4.70
N LEU A 182 -1.34 -14.67 4.30
CA LEU A 182 -1.38 -16.00 3.67
C LEU A 182 -0.51 -16.98 4.46
N ASN A 183 -0.99 -18.24 4.57
CA ASN A 183 -0.17 -19.35 5.03
C ASN A 183 0.38 -20.08 3.80
N LEU A 184 1.70 -19.99 3.59
CA LEU A 184 2.39 -20.53 2.42
C LEU A 184 3.42 -21.59 2.83
N ALA A 185 3.68 -22.56 1.96
CA ALA A 185 4.84 -23.44 2.10
C ALA A 185 6.13 -22.67 1.78
N ALA A 186 7.27 -23.13 2.29
CA ALA A 186 8.55 -22.59 1.88
C ALA A 186 8.75 -22.77 0.36
N GLY A 187 9.19 -21.72 -0.34
CA GLY A 187 9.33 -21.72 -1.79
C GLY A 187 9.31 -20.33 -2.39
N THR A 188 9.36 -20.27 -3.72
CA THR A 188 9.34 -19.01 -4.48
C THR A 188 7.95 -18.74 -5.04
N TYR A 189 7.50 -17.50 -4.89
CA TYR A 189 6.19 -17.02 -5.32
C TYR A 189 6.29 -15.72 -6.08
N THR A 190 5.26 -15.41 -6.86
CA THR A 190 5.09 -14.14 -7.53
C THR A 190 3.80 -13.47 -7.06
N LEU A 191 3.89 -12.19 -6.69
CA LEU A 191 2.76 -11.31 -6.44
C LEU A 191 2.58 -10.42 -7.66
N THR A 192 1.43 -10.50 -8.30
CA THR A 192 1.09 -9.72 -9.50
C THR A 192 -0.16 -8.91 -9.24
N GLU A 193 -0.11 -7.66 -9.61
CA GLU A 193 -1.30 -6.81 -9.66
C GLU A 193 -2.01 -7.03 -11.00
N ILE A 194 -3.28 -7.39 -10.96
CA ILE A 194 -4.12 -7.58 -12.16
C ILE A 194 -4.70 -6.25 -12.60
N ALA A 195 -5.18 -5.45 -11.65
CA ALA A 195 -5.71 -4.10 -11.86
C ALA A 195 -5.35 -3.21 -10.68
N ALA A 196 -4.81 -2.01 -10.98
CA ALA A 196 -4.53 -0.98 -10.00
C ALA A 196 -5.83 -0.28 -9.54
N PRO A 197 -5.83 0.33 -8.36
CA PRO A 197 -6.91 1.23 -7.94
C PRO A 197 -7.00 2.45 -8.85
N SER A 198 -8.18 3.05 -8.92
CA SER A 198 -8.38 4.30 -9.69
C SER A 198 -7.40 5.39 -9.23
N GLY A 199 -6.72 6.04 -10.17
CA GLY A 199 -5.74 7.08 -9.90
C GLY A 199 -4.31 6.60 -9.65
N TYR A 200 -4.04 5.32 -9.81
CA TYR A 200 -2.72 4.73 -9.62
C TYR A 200 -2.23 3.98 -10.86
N CYS A 201 -0.91 3.97 -11.03
CA CYS A 201 -0.27 3.14 -12.04
C CYS A 201 -0.12 1.71 -11.52
N LYS A 202 -0.36 0.74 -12.41
CA LYS A 202 -0.17 -0.67 -12.11
C LYS A 202 1.29 -0.97 -11.71
N ALA A 203 1.46 -1.70 -10.59
CA ALA A 203 2.77 -2.12 -10.11
C ALA A 203 3.40 -3.21 -10.99
N GLU A 204 4.72 -3.26 -10.97
CA GLU A 204 5.46 -4.41 -11.50
C GLU A 204 5.27 -5.65 -10.61
N THR A 205 5.36 -6.84 -11.23
CA THR A 205 5.28 -8.11 -10.50
C THR A 205 6.47 -8.24 -9.52
N VAL A 206 6.16 -8.59 -8.27
CA VAL A 206 7.16 -8.85 -7.21
C VAL A 206 7.37 -10.35 -7.08
N THR A 207 8.62 -10.80 -7.21
CA THR A 207 9.00 -12.18 -6.88
C THR A 207 9.55 -12.19 -5.45
N PHE A 208 9.09 -13.13 -4.62
CA PHE A 208 9.52 -13.26 -3.23
C PHE A 208 9.74 -14.73 -2.85
N GLU A 209 10.61 -14.93 -1.87
CA GLU A 209 10.92 -16.25 -1.32
C GLU A 209 10.29 -16.38 0.06
N VAL A 210 9.63 -17.50 0.31
CA VAL A 210 9.08 -17.88 1.62
C VAL A 210 10.02 -18.90 2.24
N THR A 211 10.53 -18.60 3.42
CA THR A 211 11.46 -19.44 4.17
C THR A 211 10.73 -20.23 5.27
N ASP A 212 11.31 -21.35 5.70
CA ASP A 212 10.81 -22.19 6.79
C ASP A 212 11.10 -21.50 8.15
N THR A 213 10.20 -20.61 8.55
CA THR A 213 10.29 -19.87 9.83
C THR A 213 8.91 -19.60 10.41
N ALA A 214 8.82 -19.58 11.74
CA ALA A 214 7.62 -19.18 12.48
C ALA A 214 7.41 -17.65 12.52
N GLU A 215 8.41 -16.85 12.09
CA GLU A 215 8.30 -15.40 12.03
C GLU A 215 7.45 -14.97 10.82
N ILE A 216 6.63 -13.91 11.00
CA ILE A 216 5.83 -13.35 9.93
C ILE A 216 6.76 -12.69 8.90
N GLN A 217 6.74 -13.19 7.68
CA GLN A 217 7.50 -12.65 6.56
C GLN A 217 6.69 -11.57 5.85
N LYS A 218 7.33 -10.46 5.45
CA LYS A 218 6.64 -9.29 4.89
C LYS A 218 6.99 -9.10 3.43
N VAL A 219 5.96 -8.85 2.62
CA VAL A 219 6.06 -8.49 1.20
C VAL A 219 5.26 -7.21 1.00
N ILE A 220 5.87 -6.21 0.38
CA ILE A 220 5.22 -4.94 0.09
C ILE A 220 5.24 -4.71 -1.42
N MET A 221 4.09 -4.36 -1.98
CA MET A 221 3.93 -3.89 -3.35
C MET A 221 3.47 -2.44 -3.32
N TYR A 222 4.17 -1.57 -4.05
CA TYR A 222 3.85 -0.14 -4.10
C TYR A 222 3.20 0.24 -5.41
N ASP A 223 2.18 1.11 -5.33
CA ASP A 223 1.67 1.84 -6.48
C ASP A 223 2.07 3.30 -6.43
N LYS A 224 2.27 3.85 -7.61
CA LYS A 224 2.55 5.25 -7.81
C LYS A 224 1.28 5.97 -8.26
N PRO A 225 0.89 7.09 -7.62
CA PRO A 225 -0.25 7.87 -8.09
C PRO A 225 0.02 8.42 -9.49
N ILE A 226 -1.03 8.48 -10.31
CA ILE A 226 -1.01 9.18 -11.60
C ILE A 226 -1.18 10.66 -11.30
N GLU A 227 -0.24 11.49 -11.73
CA GLU A 227 -0.24 12.93 -11.51
C GLU A 227 -0.25 13.70 -12.82
N VAL A 228 -0.99 14.81 -12.81
CA VAL A 228 -0.96 15.82 -13.87
C VAL A 228 -0.47 17.14 -13.28
N GLU A 229 0.50 17.74 -13.94
CA GLU A 229 1.03 19.08 -13.65
C GLU A 229 0.38 20.09 -14.59
N ILE A 230 -0.34 21.06 -14.04
CA ILE A 230 -1.06 22.09 -14.78
C ILE A 230 -0.39 23.43 -14.57
N SER A 231 0.14 23.99 -15.67
CA SER A 231 0.74 25.32 -15.72
C SER A 231 -0.26 26.33 -16.28
N LYS A 232 -0.36 27.47 -15.61
CA LYS A 232 -1.05 28.65 -16.11
C LYS A 232 -0.02 29.73 -16.43
N GLN A 233 0.14 30.08 -17.70
CA GLN A 233 1.27 30.91 -18.16
C GLN A 233 0.85 32.17 -18.91
N ASP A 234 1.65 33.22 -18.80
CA ASP A 234 1.59 34.39 -19.72
C ASP A 234 2.12 33.94 -21.10
N ILE A 235 1.37 34.20 -22.16
CA ILE A 235 1.75 33.81 -23.53
C ILE A 235 3.00 34.53 -24.03
N THR A 236 3.34 35.70 -23.43
CA THR A 236 4.43 36.57 -23.90
C THR A 236 5.82 36.13 -23.42
N ASP A 237 5.91 35.56 -22.20
CA ASP A 237 7.20 35.16 -21.62
C ASP A 237 7.22 33.72 -21.06
N SER A 238 6.08 33.03 -21.13
CA SER A 238 5.89 31.65 -20.65
C SER A 238 6.19 31.45 -19.16
N LYS A 239 6.12 32.52 -18.35
CA LYS A 239 6.18 32.37 -16.90
C LYS A 239 4.83 32.02 -16.33
N GLU A 240 4.84 31.37 -15.15
CA GLU A 240 3.61 31.09 -14.42
C GLU A 240 2.87 32.39 -14.12
N LEU A 241 1.56 32.35 -14.29
CA LEU A 241 0.65 33.49 -14.15
C LEU A 241 -0.27 33.27 -12.95
N PRO A 242 0.03 33.91 -11.79
CA PRO A 242 -0.79 33.77 -10.60
C PRO A 242 -2.14 34.50 -10.71
N GLY A 243 -3.15 33.97 -10.00
CA GLY A 243 -4.43 34.65 -9.77
C GLY A 243 -5.58 34.22 -10.71
N ALA A 244 -5.36 33.33 -11.67
CA ALA A 244 -6.42 32.72 -12.45
C ALA A 244 -7.21 31.72 -11.60
N LEU A 245 -8.54 31.75 -11.66
CA LEU A 245 -9.39 30.70 -11.07
C LEU A 245 -9.62 29.60 -12.12
N LEU A 246 -9.10 28.41 -11.83
CA LEU A 246 -9.13 27.26 -12.71
C LEU A 246 -9.97 26.14 -12.10
N THR A 247 -10.57 25.32 -12.97
CA THR A 247 -11.23 24.07 -12.59
C THR A 247 -10.94 22.96 -13.60
N VAL A 248 -10.82 21.74 -13.10
CA VAL A 248 -10.78 20.50 -13.91
C VAL A 248 -12.06 19.73 -13.65
N CYS A 249 -12.76 19.38 -14.72
CA CYS A 249 -13.94 18.53 -14.69
C CYS A 249 -13.73 17.27 -15.54
N ASP A 250 -14.44 16.19 -15.22
CA ASP A 250 -14.57 15.05 -16.13
C ASP A 250 -15.51 15.37 -17.30
N THR A 251 -15.69 14.41 -18.21
CA THR A 251 -16.60 14.56 -19.37
C THR A 251 -18.08 14.60 -19.01
N ASP A 252 -18.44 14.17 -17.80
CA ASP A 252 -19.82 14.23 -17.29
C ASP A 252 -20.10 15.55 -16.55
N GLY A 253 -19.08 16.41 -16.42
CA GLY A 253 -19.18 17.71 -15.78
C GLY A 253 -18.96 17.68 -14.26
N ASN A 254 -18.51 16.56 -13.69
CA ASN A 254 -18.17 16.50 -12.27
C ASN A 254 -16.83 17.22 -12.05
N GLU A 255 -16.81 18.15 -11.10
CA GLU A 255 -15.63 18.88 -10.71
C GLU A 255 -14.66 17.97 -9.95
N ILE A 256 -13.41 17.87 -10.46
CA ILE A 256 -12.34 17.09 -9.85
C ILE A 256 -11.52 17.96 -8.91
N ASP A 257 -11.18 19.18 -9.36
CA ASP A 257 -10.41 20.15 -8.59
C ASP A 257 -10.70 21.58 -9.01
N ARG A 258 -10.51 22.51 -8.08
CA ARG A 258 -10.64 23.97 -8.29
C ARG A 258 -9.64 24.73 -7.45
N TRP A 259 -8.85 25.61 -8.08
CA TRP A 259 -7.80 26.36 -7.41
C TRP A 259 -7.54 27.73 -8.06
N TYR A 260 -6.78 28.56 -7.37
CA TYR A 260 -6.17 29.74 -7.96
C TYR A 260 -4.74 29.41 -8.41
N SER A 261 -4.38 29.81 -9.64
CA SER A 261 -3.00 29.65 -10.13
C SER A 261 -2.01 30.41 -9.24
N GLY A 262 -0.83 29.85 -9.08
CA GLY A 262 0.28 30.39 -8.28
C GLY A 262 1.52 30.65 -9.13
N GLU A 263 2.66 30.83 -8.45
CA GLU A 263 3.98 30.99 -9.08
C GLU A 263 4.61 29.67 -9.52
N GLU A 264 4.00 28.53 -9.12
CA GLU A 264 4.41 27.17 -9.45
C GLU A 264 3.24 26.44 -10.11
N PRO A 265 3.52 25.46 -11.00
CA PRO A 265 2.48 24.61 -11.54
C PRO A 265 1.69 23.86 -10.47
N HIS A 266 0.40 23.69 -10.70
CA HIS A 266 -0.48 22.92 -9.79
C HIS A 266 -0.45 21.43 -10.15
N ARG A 267 -0.28 20.56 -9.13
CA ARG A 267 -0.28 19.09 -9.31
C ARG A 267 -1.51 18.48 -8.71
N ILE A 268 -2.18 17.64 -9.49
CA ILE A 268 -3.37 16.90 -9.06
C ILE A 268 -3.16 15.39 -9.29
N PRO A 269 -3.44 14.55 -8.28
CA PRO A 269 -3.58 13.13 -8.48
C PRO A 269 -4.93 12.86 -9.17
N ILE A 270 -4.93 12.14 -10.28
CA ILE A 270 -6.12 11.98 -11.11
C ILE A 270 -6.10 10.64 -11.85
N ALA A 271 -7.25 9.97 -12.00
CA ALA A 271 -7.36 8.71 -12.72
C ALA A 271 -7.13 8.88 -14.24
N CYS A 272 -6.85 7.77 -14.93
CA CYS A 272 -6.86 7.75 -16.39
C CYS A 272 -8.23 8.15 -16.92
N GLY A 273 -8.26 8.99 -17.95
CA GLY A 273 -9.49 9.49 -18.53
C GLY A 273 -9.33 10.76 -19.33
N THR A 274 -10.44 11.30 -19.80
CA THR A 274 -10.49 12.58 -20.51
C THR A 274 -11.09 13.65 -19.60
N TYR A 275 -10.44 14.80 -19.53
CA TYR A 275 -10.79 15.91 -18.66
C TYR A 275 -10.79 17.23 -19.39
N ILE A 276 -11.48 18.21 -18.81
CA ILE A 276 -11.61 19.56 -19.34
C ILE A 276 -11.06 20.52 -18.29
N LEU A 277 -9.98 21.23 -18.64
CA LEU A 277 -9.46 22.36 -17.87
C LEU A 277 -10.15 23.64 -18.35
N THR A 278 -10.81 24.33 -17.45
CA THR A 278 -11.52 25.60 -17.72
C THR A 278 -11.02 26.72 -16.82
N GLU A 279 -10.81 27.87 -17.41
CA GLU A 279 -10.59 29.09 -16.66
C GLU A 279 -11.94 29.74 -16.34
N ILE A 280 -12.25 29.86 -15.06
CA ILE A 280 -13.47 30.50 -14.56
C ILE A 280 -13.30 32.04 -14.54
N ALA A 281 -12.11 32.49 -14.19
CA ALA A 281 -11.77 33.90 -14.14
C ALA A 281 -10.27 34.07 -14.41
N ALA A 282 -9.95 34.95 -15.37
CA ALA A 282 -8.57 35.35 -15.64
C ALA A 282 -8.08 36.34 -14.60
N PRO A 283 -6.75 36.47 -14.42
CA PRO A 283 -6.17 37.55 -13.62
C PRO A 283 -6.47 38.93 -14.23
N ASP A 284 -6.41 39.96 -13.42
CA ASP A 284 -6.53 41.35 -13.89
C ASP A 284 -5.57 41.63 -15.08
N TYR A 285 -6.03 42.33 -16.08
CA TYR A 285 -5.31 42.68 -17.31
C TYR A 285 -5.03 41.52 -18.29
N TYR A 286 -5.67 40.36 -18.10
CA TYR A 286 -5.55 39.25 -19.02
C TYR A 286 -6.92 38.80 -19.56
N ALA A 287 -6.89 38.25 -20.76
CA ALA A 287 -8.07 37.67 -21.39
C ALA A 287 -8.26 36.21 -20.91
N THR A 288 -9.49 35.83 -20.69
CA THR A 288 -9.86 34.46 -20.32
C THR A 288 -9.47 33.49 -21.44
N ALA A 289 -8.74 32.43 -21.10
CA ALA A 289 -8.36 31.40 -22.05
C ALA A 289 -9.52 30.47 -22.42
N GLU A 290 -9.48 29.88 -23.62
CA GLU A 290 -10.38 28.81 -24.01
C GLU A 290 -10.12 27.55 -23.18
N SER A 291 -11.16 26.75 -22.93
CA SER A 291 -11.06 25.48 -22.23
C SER A 291 -10.20 24.48 -23.03
N ILE A 292 -9.40 23.69 -22.32
CA ILE A 292 -8.51 22.66 -22.89
C ILE A 292 -9.05 21.28 -22.52
N THR A 293 -9.35 20.44 -23.53
CA THR A 293 -9.58 19.03 -23.30
C THR A 293 -8.26 18.27 -23.34
N PHE A 294 -7.97 17.45 -22.31
CA PHE A 294 -6.75 16.65 -22.24
C PHE A 294 -7.04 15.22 -21.79
N GLU A 295 -6.20 14.29 -22.19
CA GLU A 295 -6.28 12.87 -21.85
C GLU A 295 -5.19 12.52 -20.85
N VAL A 296 -5.56 11.86 -19.74
CA VAL A 296 -4.64 11.31 -18.74
C VAL A 296 -4.43 9.83 -19.01
N LYS A 297 -3.18 9.42 -19.19
CA LYS A 297 -2.77 8.05 -19.50
C LYS A 297 -2.10 7.40 -18.31
N GLU A 298 -2.19 6.07 -18.24
CA GLU A 298 -1.46 5.27 -17.25
C GLU A 298 0.04 5.27 -17.60
N THR A 299 0.75 6.28 -17.12
CA THR A 299 2.20 6.41 -17.27
C THR A 299 2.85 6.67 -15.91
N GLY A 300 4.05 6.14 -15.69
CA GLY A 300 4.82 6.44 -14.47
C GLY A 300 5.42 7.85 -14.41
N GLU A 301 5.16 8.70 -15.45
CA GLU A 301 5.67 10.07 -15.56
C GLU A 301 4.56 11.09 -15.29
N VAL A 302 4.95 12.24 -14.70
CA VAL A 302 4.03 13.37 -14.51
C VAL A 302 3.66 13.93 -15.87
N GLN A 303 2.36 13.94 -16.17
CA GLN A 303 1.83 14.49 -17.42
C GLN A 303 1.60 15.98 -17.29
N LYS A 304 1.86 16.77 -18.37
CA LYS A 304 1.83 18.23 -18.30
C LYS A 304 0.74 18.80 -19.20
N VAL A 305 -0.02 19.74 -18.64
CA VAL A 305 -1.00 20.57 -19.35
C VAL A 305 -0.66 22.03 -19.15
N VAL A 306 -0.64 22.80 -20.23
CA VAL A 306 -0.30 24.24 -20.19
C VAL A 306 -1.45 25.04 -20.75
N MET A 307 -1.99 25.96 -19.96
CA MET A 307 -2.97 26.97 -20.39
C MET A 307 -2.30 28.33 -20.39
N LYS A 308 -2.52 29.13 -21.45
CA LYS A 308 -1.88 30.41 -21.62
C LYS A 308 -2.87 31.53 -21.78
N ASP A 309 -2.63 32.66 -21.09
CA ASP A 309 -3.39 33.89 -21.25
C ASP A 309 -2.61 34.96 -22.03
N ALA A 310 -3.33 35.73 -22.79
CA ALA A 310 -2.80 36.90 -23.43
C ALA A 310 -3.17 38.17 -22.60
N PRO A 311 -2.24 39.12 -22.42
CA PRO A 311 -2.59 40.38 -21.79
C PRO A 311 -3.61 41.16 -22.62
N LEU A 312 -4.61 41.73 -21.98
CA LEU A 312 -5.54 42.63 -22.60
C LEU A 312 -4.80 43.90 -23.06
N GLN A 313 -4.62 44.07 -24.37
CA GLN A 313 -3.91 45.16 -24.96
C GLN A 313 -4.83 45.99 -25.84
N VAL A 314 -4.71 47.33 -25.70
CA VAL A 314 -5.38 48.27 -26.56
C VAL A 314 -4.33 49.07 -27.30
N GLU A 315 -4.44 49.14 -28.63
CA GLU A 315 -3.64 49.93 -29.52
C GLU A 315 -4.44 51.20 -29.86
N ILE A 316 -3.93 52.35 -29.40
CA ILE A 316 -4.60 53.63 -29.59
C ILE A 316 -3.88 54.43 -30.66
N SER A 317 -4.59 54.71 -31.74
CA SER A 317 -4.13 55.50 -32.87
C SER A 317 -4.68 56.94 -32.77
N LYS A 318 -3.84 57.89 -33.07
CA LYS A 318 -4.23 59.31 -33.26
C LYS A 318 -4.03 59.69 -34.72
N LYS A 319 -5.11 60.03 -35.46
CA LYS A 319 -5.05 60.27 -36.91
C LYS A 319 -5.79 61.53 -37.31
N THR A 320 -5.57 62.03 -38.51
CA THR A 320 -6.44 63.08 -39.11
C THR A 320 -7.66 62.44 -39.74
N ILE A 321 -8.77 63.17 -39.85
CA ILE A 321 -9.99 62.71 -40.52
C ILE A 321 -9.80 62.40 -42.01
N THR A 322 -8.72 62.86 -42.64
CA THR A 322 -8.42 62.73 -44.06
C THR A 322 -7.22 61.83 -44.34
N GLY A 323 -6.52 61.33 -43.32
CA GLY A 323 -5.28 60.55 -43.46
C GLY A 323 -5.31 59.27 -42.74
N GLU A 324 -4.48 58.31 -43.19
CA GLU A 324 -4.28 56.97 -42.55
C GLU A 324 -3.04 56.97 -41.65
N GLU A 325 -2.17 57.98 -41.76
CA GLU A 325 -0.94 58.03 -40.97
C GLU A 325 -1.20 58.54 -39.55
N GLU A 326 -0.37 58.08 -38.60
CA GLU A 326 -0.40 58.57 -37.22
C GLU A 326 -0.07 60.05 -37.12
N LEU A 327 -0.84 60.79 -36.31
CA LEU A 327 -0.69 62.21 -36.06
C LEU A 327 0.08 62.43 -34.75
N PRO A 328 1.38 62.78 -34.79
CA PRO A 328 2.18 63.04 -33.60
C PRO A 328 1.91 64.38 -32.96
N GLY A 329 2.13 64.49 -31.64
CA GLY A 329 2.14 65.79 -30.89
C GLY A 329 0.84 66.04 -30.11
N ALA A 330 -0.16 65.22 -30.18
CA ALA A 330 -1.36 65.31 -29.32
C ALA A 330 -1.03 64.82 -27.90
N VAL A 331 -1.50 65.54 -26.87
CA VAL A 331 -1.47 65.04 -25.49
C VAL A 331 -2.78 64.29 -25.22
N LEU A 332 -2.68 62.99 -25.09
CA LEU A 332 -3.80 62.06 -24.88
C LEU A 332 -3.83 61.52 -23.46
N ARG A 333 -5.01 61.22 -22.94
CA ARG A 333 -5.25 60.69 -21.61
C ARG A 333 -6.34 59.63 -21.64
N VAL A 334 -6.07 58.48 -21.01
CA VAL A 334 -7.07 57.48 -20.69
C VAL A 334 -7.44 57.56 -19.23
N SER A 335 -8.74 57.56 -18.96
CA SER A 335 -9.31 57.53 -17.61
C SER A 335 -10.44 56.50 -17.52
N ASP A 336 -10.73 56.01 -16.31
CA ASP A 336 -11.96 55.25 -16.04
C ASP A 336 -13.17 56.21 -16.01
N LEU A 337 -14.38 55.63 -15.89
CA LEU A 337 -15.63 56.41 -15.84
C LEU A 337 -15.81 57.22 -14.55
N GLU A 338 -15.00 56.96 -13.52
CA GLU A 338 -14.96 57.72 -12.27
C GLU A 338 -14.01 58.92 -12.37
N GLY A 339 -13.32 59.07 -13.51
CA GLY A 339 -12.38 60.14 -13.80
C GLY A 339 -10.95 59.92 -13.28
N LYS A 340 -10.65 58.70 -12.79
CA LYS A 340 -9.28 58.35 -12.40
C LYS A 340 -8.41 58.20 -13.63
N VAL A 341 -7.37 59.01 -13.72
CA VAL A 341 -6.39 58.98 -14.81
C VAL A 341 -5.55 57.67 -14.69
N LEU A 342 -5.49 56.90 -15.75
CA LEU A 342 -4.72 55.67 -15.84
C LEU A 342 -3.38 55.92 -16.54
N GLU A 343 -3.40 56.69 -17.67
CA GLU A 343 -2.19 57.04 -18.39
C GLU A 343 -2.38 58.37 -19.14
N THR A 344 -1.28 59.11 -19.34
CA THR A 344 -1.20 60.32 -20.18
C THR A 344 0.09 60.25 -20.98
N TRP A 345 0.00 60.44 -22.33
CA TRP A 345 1.16 60.39 -23.23
C TRP A 345 1.03 61.42 -24.35
N ILE A 346 2.11 61.58 -25.10
CA ILE A 346 2.12 62.35 -26.34
C ILE A 346 2.07 61.37 -27.51
N SER A 347 1.16 61.60 -28.47
CA SER A 347 1.07 60.75 -29.67
C SER A 347 2.33 60.85 -30.52
N GLU A 348 2.73 59.70 -31.08
CA GLU A 348 3.92 59.55 -31.90
C GLU A 348 3.54 59.05 -33.30
N LYS A 349 4.54 58.63 -34.12
CA LYS A 349 4.34 58.08 -35.46
C LYS A 349 3.88 56.62 -35.45
N GLU A 350 3.80 56.00 -34.27
CA GLU A 350 3.31 54.67 -34.05
C GLU A 350 2.13 54.69 -33.08
N PRO A 351 1.17 53.78 -33.19
CA PRO A 351 0.09 53.67 -32.22
C PRO A 351 0.62 53.44 -30.81
N HIS A 352 -0.01 54.04 -29.81
CA HIS A 352 0.31 53.80 -28.42
C HIS A 352 -0.35 52.52 -27.89
N ARG A 353 0.41 51.68 -27.15
CA ARG A 353 -0.11 50.43 -26.60
C ARG A 353 -0.22 50.56 -25.08
N ILE A 354 -1.42 50.26 -24.57
CA ILE A 354 -1.72 50.27 -23.14
C ILE A 354 -2.36 48.96 -22.73
N ARG A 355 -2.03 48.50 -21.51
CA ARG A 355 -2.70 47.34 -20.88
C ARG A 355 -3.81 47.85 -19.96
N LEU A 356 -5.02 47.40 -20.18
CA LEU A 356 -6.20 47.80 -19.39
C LEU A 356 -6.94 46.56 -18.92
N LYS A 357 -7.68 46.67 -17.81
CA LYS A 357 -8.63 45.64 -17.39
C LYS A 357 -9.82 45.68 -18.33
N LYS A 358 -10.59 44.59 -18.35
CA LYS A 358 -11.94 44.55 -18.98
C LYS A 358 -12.78 45.67 -18.38
N GLY A 359 -13.39 46.47 -19.23
CA GLY A 359 -14.22 47.60 -18.76
C GLY A 359 -14.33 48.72 -19.78
N THR A 360 -15.02 49.80 -19.43
CA THR A 360 -15.24 50.98 -20.27
C THR A 360 -14.40 52.16 -19.79
N TYR A 361 -13.78 52.87 -20.73
CA TYR A 361 -12.83 53.91 -20.49
C TYR A 361 -13.13 55.13 -21.37
N GLU A 362 -12.57 56.27 -20.99
CA GLU A 362 -12.60 57.53 -21.75
C GLU A 362 -11.21 57.86 -22.27
N LEU A 363 -11.10 58.12 -23.57
CA LEU A 363 -9.91 58.70 -24.20
C LEU A 363 -10.20 60.16 -24.49
N THR A 364 -9.42 61.04 -23.85
CA THR A 364 -9.54 62.49 -23.94
C THR A 364 -8.26 63.09 -24.52
N GLU A 365 -8.42 63.97 -25.46
CA GLU A 365 -7.34 64.81 -25.92
C GLU A 365 -7.24 66.09 -25.07
N ILE A 366 -6.10 66.27 -24.42
CA ILE A 366 -5.84 67.42 -23.57
C ILE A 366 -5.35 68.62 -24.41
N THR A 367 -4.50 68.34 -25.40
CA THR A 367 -3.91 69.35 -26.29
C THR A 367 -3.79 68.70 -27.67
N ALA A 368 -4.33 69.37 -28.69
CA ALA A 368 -4.15 68.97 -30.07
C ALA A 368 -2.78 69.40 -30.64
N PRO A 369 -2.28 68.71 -31.67
CA PRO A 369 -1.12 69.09 -32.43
C PRO A 369 -1.34 70.44 -33.11
N GLN A 370 -0.27 71.15 -33.40
CA GLN A 370 -0.37 72.47 -34.07
C GLN A 370 -1.09 72.34 -35.42
N GLY A 371 -2.12 73.18 -35.63
CA GLY A 371 -2.95 73.19 -36.84
C GLY A 371 -4.18 72.30 -36.79
N TYR A 372 -4.51 71.72 -35.64
CA TYR A 372 -5.67 70.88 -35.47
C TYR A 372 -6.55 71.36 -34.31
N GLU A 373 -7.88 71.04 -34.41
CA GLU A 373 -8.84 71.20 -33.33
C GLU A 373 -8.69 70.13 -32.30
N VAL A 374 -8.95 70.35 -31.01
CA VAL A 374 -9.02 69.36 -29.95
C VAL A 374 -10.19 68.46 -30.24
N ALA A 375 -9.93 67.12 -30.29
CA ALA A 375 -10.96 66.12 -30.51
C ALA A 375 -11.90 65.97 -29.32
N GLU A 376 -13.16 65.58 -29.61
CA GLU A 376 -14.10 65.21 -28.57
C GLU A 376 -13.63 63.91 -27.83
N THR A 377 -13.90 63.86 -26.51
CA THR A 377 -13.65 62.64 -25.69
C THR A 377 -14.48 61.49 -26.27
N ILE A 378 -13.81 60.36 -26.48
CA ILE A 378 -14.46 59.14 -26.92
C ILE A 378 -14.46 58.07 -25.81
N ARG A 379 -15.53 57.30 -25.77
CA ARG A 379 -15.62 56.12 -24.89
C ARG A 379 -15.30 54.89 -25.70
N PHE A 380 -14.54 53.98 -25.08
CA PHE A 380 -14.26 52.66 -25.65
C PHE A 380 -14.34 51.61 -24.59
N THR A 381 -14.66 50.38 -25.01
CA THR A 381 -14.76 49.20 -24.10
C THR A 381 -13.64 48.24 -24.41
N VAL A 382 -12.98 47.76 -23.36
CA VAL A 382 -12.01 46.69 -23.44
C VAL A 382 -12.76 45.37 -23.19
N GLU A 383 -12.84 44.59 -24.25
CA GLU A 383 -13.51 43.28 -24.24
C GLU A 383 -12.54 42.19 -23.77
N ASP A 384 -13.12 41.08 -23.35
CA ASP A 384 -12.40 39.89 -22.97
C ASP A 384 -11.98 39.09 -24.23
N THR A 385 -10.85 39.44 -24.80
CA THR A 385 -10.31 38.81 -26.02
C THR A 385 -8.80 38.80 -26.02
N MET A 386 -8.24 37.74 -26.54
CA MET A 386 -6.77 37.57 -26.72
C MET A 386 -6.22 38.44 -27.85
N GLU A 387 -7.05 39.05 -28.67
CA GLU A 387 -6.64 39.91 -29.76
C GLU A 387 -6.34 41.34 -29.28
N VAL A 388 -5.38 42.02 -29.93
CA VAL A 388 -5.10 43.45 -29.69
C VAL A 388 -6.27 44.27 -30.18
N GLN A 389 -6.92 45.00 -29.27
CA GLN A 389 -8.06 45.83 -29.57
C GLN A 389 -7.60 47.22 -30.07
N LYS A 390 -8.31 47.78 -31.03
CA LYS A 390 -7.90 49.03 -31.67
C LYS A 390 -8.90 50.16 -31.42
N VAL A 391 -8.37 51.31 -31.00
CA VAL A 391 -9.13 52.55 -30.78
C VAL A 391 -8.46 53.66 -31.59
N THR A 392 -9.26 54.39 -32.37
CA THR A 392 -8.73 55.53 -33.16
C THR A 392 -9.45 56.79 -32.78
N MET A 393 -8.69 57.88 -32.49
CA MET A 393 -9.17 59.22 -32.31
C MET A 393 -8.72 60.11 -33.48
N TYR A 394 -9.65 60.89 -34.02
CA TYR A 394 -9.42 61.70 -35.21
C TYR A 394 -9.46 63.18 -34.90
N ASP A 395 -8.50 63.96 -35.49
CA ASP A 395 -8.48 65.40 -35.46
C ASP A 395 -8.92 66.04 -36.79
N LYS A 396 -9.56 67.16 -36.66
CA LYS A 396 -9.92 68.00 -37.78
C LYS A 396 -8.87 69.10 -37.94
N PRO A 397 -8.37 69.35 -39.15
CA PRO A 397 -7.54 70.53 -39.37
C PRO A 397 -8.31 71.86 -39.02
N LEU A 398 -7.59 72.80 -38.46
CA LEU A 398 -8.16 74.17 -38.28
C LEU A 398 -8.55 74.76 -39.62
N PRO A 399 -9.67 75.50 -39.71
CA PRO A 399 -10.03 76.21 -40.94
C PRO A 399 -8.93 77.23 -41.31
N GLU A 400 -8.62 77.32 -42.62
CA GLU A 400 -7.69 78.29 -43.16
C GLU A 400 -8.13 79.71 -42.89
#